data_e21b34b8347cb7e0b84b25dfcab52f1f
#
_entry.id   e21b34b8347cb7e0b84b25dfcab52f1f
#
_cell.length_a   1.000
_cell.length_b   1.000
_cell.length_c   1.000
_cell.angle_alpha   90.00
_cell.angle_beta   90.00
_cell.angle_gamma   90.00
#
_symmetry.space_group_name_H-M   'P 1'
#
loop_
_entity.id
_entity.type
_entity.pdbx_description
1 polymer ?
#
loop_
_entity_poly.entity_id
_entity_poly.type
_entity_poly.pdbx_seq_one_letter_code
_entity_poly.pdbx_strand_id
1 'polypeptide(L)'
;MNIRFFKNTRIIHKWIGILSAVFVLILSVSGFLLMHPEEFGIEQAQISGKYLPAKYFQVQQARRGIQSLVTVLGSGKILYAGTDIGVYRSRDGGKTWLQINQGLFDQDIRALAIDPKEPNTVYAGTSRGVFKSEDAGDTWSDWFDETSGLTHTKIYDIALHPGNPQILFAATDGGIFQSVDAGESWEPVFTEQAIQIIKFSASNSDILYASGETGTIRSKNSGRDWSPVWGDAFPAITTLVSLNTDPEFLYSGTQTGLYKSFNGGRNWVLDPAFKKTFINAIFVNSKIYIGSGADFYSSDNGGDSWKHLTSFTQKLNAGSGTSIDITITRIAGLAGKSLYVGTTSGLYFSEDGGNSWETIDLSEAVNQLSPDEMKMDVVKLVTEIHTGRFFGSYFYMLVDLATLGLIFLTISGILIAYYRAKIKNRKAIMGDLATDRAIELTEATDELSTESQEIHDMIEHITEHIEKCQLVYMDQEKKEITEISRHLNTLDKKMHRLMENLGKLEKTD
;
A
#
# COMPACT_ATOMS: atom_id res chain seq x y z
N MET A 1 -40.35 -15.98 -34.14
CA MET A 1 -39.87 -16.06 -32.77
C MET A 1 -41.06 -16.16 -31.80
N ASN A 2 -40.99 -17.04 -30.83
CA ASN A 2 -42.10 -17.44 -29.98
C ASN A 2 -42.44 -16.30 -28.99
N ILE A 3 -43.69 -15.87 -28.91
CA ILE A 3 -44.19 -14.83 -27.96
C ILE A 3 -43.77 -15.16 -26.52
N ARG A 4 -43.63 -16.44 -26.17
CA ARG A 4 -43.14 -16.88 -24.87
C ARG A 4 -41.69 -16.45 -24.62
N PHE A 5 -40.83 -16.50 -25.66
CA PHE A 5 -39.42 -16.09 -25.52
C PHE A 5 -39.32 -14.60 -25.19
N PHE A 6 -40.05 -13.76 -25.91
CA PHE A 6 -40.09 -12.30 -25.64
C PHE A 6 -40.58 -11.95 -24.21
N LYS A 7 -41.64 -12.65 -23.77
CA LYS A 7 -42.21 -12.45 -22.43
C LYS A 7 -41.17 -12.85 -21.34
N ASN A 8 -40.50 -13.98 -21.52
CA ASN A 8 -39.46 -14.47 -20.58
C ASN A 8 -38.23 -13.53 -20.55
N THR A 9 -37.74 -13.08 -21.70
CA THR A 9 -36.62 -12.14 -21.77
C THR A 9 -36.93 -10.85 -21.03
N ARG A 10 -38.15 -10.32 -21.15
CA ARG A 10 -38.57 -9.12 -20.45
C ARG A 10 -38.62 -9.30 -18.92
N ILE A 11 -39.06 -10.45 -18.43
CA ILE A 11 -39.10 -10.76 -16.99
C ILE A 11 -37.66 -10.89 -16.45
N ILE A 12 -36.81 -11.63 -17.14
CA ILE A 12 -35.39 -11.81 -16.78
C ILE A 12 -34.65 -10.45 -16.79
N HIS A 13 -34.84 -9.66 -17.82
CA HIS A 13 -34.27 -8.31 -17.92
C HIS A 13 -34.66 -7.44 -16.71
N LYS A 14 -35.93 -7.45 -16.31
CA LYS A 14 -36.41 -6.69 -15.16
C LYS A 14 -35.71 -7.09 -13.86
N TRP A 15 -35.62 -8.39 -13.58
CA TRP A 15 -35.02 -8.87 -12.33
C TRP A 15 -33.50 -8.68 -12.29
N ILE A 16 -32.79 -8.95 -13.38
CA ILE A 16 -31.36 -8.67 -13.50
C ILE A 16 -31.13 -7.16 -13.35
N GLY A 17 -31.97 -6.32 -13.95
CA GLY A 17 -31.88 -4.86 -13.85
C GLY A 17 -31.98 -4.35 -12.40
N ILE A 18 -32.95 -4.85 -11.64
CA ILE A 18 -33.10 -4.47 -10.24
C ILE A 18 -31.88 -4.90 -9.42
N LEU A 19 -31.40 -6.13 -9.62
CA LEU A 19 -30.25 -6.65 -8.90
C LEU A 19 -28.97 -5.86 -9.25
N SER A 20 -28.69 -5.68 -10.54
CA SER A 20 -27.50 -4.94 -10.99
C SER A 20 -27.53 -3.46 -10.58
N ALA A 21 -28.69 -2.81 -10.53
CA ALA A 21 -28.80 -1.42 -10.14
C ALA A 21 -28.30 -1.15 -8.71
N VAL A 22 -28.48 -2.09 -7.78
CA VAL A 22 -27.96 -1.98 -6.41
C VAL A 22 -26.43 -1.95 -6.41
N PHE A 23 -25.80 -2.84 -7.17
CA PHE A 23 -24.33 -2.89 -7.25
C PHE A 23 -23.75 -1.65 -7.95
N VAL A 24 -24.39 -1.21 -9.03
CA VAL A 24 -23.97 0.02 -9.75
C VAL A 24 -24.07 1.22 -8.81
N LEU A 25 -25.12 1.33 -8.02
CA LEU A 25 -25.27 2.42 -7.05
C LEU A 25 -24.15 2.40 -6.01
N ILE A 26 -23.84 1.23 -5.43
CA ILE A 26 -22.78 1.07 -4.44
C ILE A 26 -21.43 1.46 -5.06
N LEU A 27 -21.10 0.93 -6.25
CA LEU A 27 -19.84 1.21 -6.93
C LEU A 27 -19.72 2.69 -7.33
N SER A 28 -20.80 3.30 -7.83
CA SER A 28 -20.81 4.71 -8.25
C SER A 28 -20.62 5.64 -7.05
N VAL A 29 -21.35 5.41 -5.96
CA VAL A 29 -21.25 6.24 -4.74
C VAL A 29 -19.89 6.08 -4.10
N SER A 30 -19.40 4.85 -3.93
CA SER A 30 -18.09 4.61 -3.33
C SER A 30 -16.95 5.12 -4.22
N GLY A 31 -17.02 4.93 -5.55
CA GLY A 31 -16.06 5.48 -6.48
C GLY A 31 -16.01 7.02 -6.46
N PHE A 32 -17.19 7.66 -6.42
CA PHE A 32 -17.30 9.11 -6.31
C PHE A 32 -16.67 9.65 -5.01
N LEU A 33 -16.94 8.99 -3.88
CA LEU A 33 -16.33 9.35 -2.60
C LEU A 33 -14.79 9.17 -2.61
N LEU A 34 -14.28 8.13 -3.26
CA LEU A 34 -12.84 7.87 -3.37
C LEU A 34 -12.12 8.88 -4.29
N MET A 35 -12.83 9.48 -5.24
CA MET A 35 -12.27 10.50 -6.13
C MET A 35 -12.26 11.89 -5.51
N HIS A 36 -13.07 12.12 -4.48
CA HIS A 36 -13.27 13.42 -3.84
C HIS A 36 -13.18 13.33 -2.31
N PRO A 37 -12.13 12.68 -1.75
CA PRO A 37 -12.06 12.41 -0.31
C PRO A 37 -11.97 13.68 0.54
N GLU A 38 -11.26 14.70 0.06
CA GLU A 38 -11.12 16.00 0.72
C GLU A 38 -12.42 16.79 0.75
N GLU A 39 -13.12 16.87 -0.39
CA GLU A 39 -14.37 17.62 -0.54
C GLU A 39 -15.48 17.10 0.38
N PHE A 40 -15.48 15.80 0.67
CA PHE A 40 -16.41 15.15 1.60
C PHE A 40 -15.87 15.02 3.01
N GLY A 41 -14.65 15.48 3.29
CA GLY A 41 -14.01 15.40 4.60
C GLY A 41 -13.83 13.97 5.12
N ILE A 42 -13.79 12.97 4.21
CA ILE A 42 -13.61 11.57 4.60
C ILE A 42 -12.14 11.18 4.75
N GLU A 43 -11.24 12.03 4.31
CA GLU A 43 -9.81 11.77 4.26
C GLU A 43 -9.20 11.54 5.64
N GLN A 44 -9.58 12.36 6.62
CA GLN A 44 -9.13 12.24 8.01
C GLN A 44 -10.22 11.62 8.91
N ALA A 45 -11.37 11.28 8.34
CA ALA A 45 -12.49 10.74 9.10
C ALA A 45 -12.22 9.29 9.52
N GLN A 46 -12.61 8.98 10.76
CA GLN A 46 -12.52 7.64 11.33
C GLN A 46 -13.89 7.14 11.78
N ILE A 47 -14.14 5.85 11.59
CA ILE A 47 -15.33 5.17 12.07
C ILE A 47 -15.00 4.26 13.25
N SER A 48 -15.82 4.31 14.32
CA SER A 48 -15.65 3.43 15.48
C SER A 48 -15.91 1.97 15.09
N GLY A 49 -15.11 1.08 15.65
CA GLY A 49 -15.21 -0.35 15.46
C GLY A 49 -16.52 -0.98 15.81
N LYS A 50 -17.31 -0.38 16.70
CA LYS A 50 -18.64 -0.87 17.04
C LYS A 50 -19.59 -0.94 15.84
N TYR A 51 -19.35 -0.15 14.79
CA TYR A 51 -20.15 -0.13 13.57
C TYR A 51 -19.62 -1.04 12.48
N LEU A 52 -18.49 -1.71 12.71
CA LEU A 52 -17.81 -2.52 11.72
C LEU A 52 -17.95 -4.01 12.03
N PRO A 53 -17.96 -4.87 11.00
CA PRO A 53 -17.95 -6.31 11.20
C PRO A 53 -16.78 -6.78 12.05
N ALA A 54 -17.00 -7.75 12.92
CA ALA A 54 -15.98 -8.30 13.83
C ALA A 54 -14.68 -8.76 13.12
N LYS A 55 -14.76 -9.14 11.83
CA LYS A 55 -13.58 -9.53 11.04
C LYS A 55 -12.49 -8.45 10.93
N TYR A 56 -12.85 -7.16 11.10
CA TYR A 56 -11.91 -6.04 11.09
C TYR A 56 -11.20 -5.85 12.44
N PHE A 57 -11.70 -6.49 13.49
CA PHE A 57 -11.18 -6.41 14.85
C PHE A 57 -10.82 -7.76 15.44
N GLN A 58 -11.34 -8.86 14.88
CA GLN A 58 -10.77 -10.16 15.15
C GLN A 58 -9.37 -10.09 14.59
N VAL A 59 -8.44 -9.93 15.52
CA VAL A 59 -7.04 -10.15 15.24
C VAL A 59 -6.97 -11.54 14.59
N GLN A 60 -6.99 -11.57 13.26
CA GLN A 60 -6.45 -12.73 12.61
C GLN A 60 -5.07 -12.84 13.24
N GLN A 61 -4.72 -13.99 13.76
CA GLN A 61 -3.36 -14.35 14.21
C GLN A 61 -2.41 -14.34 13.00
N ALA A 62 -2.77 -13.62 11.95
CA ALA A 62 -1.99 -13.35 10.77
C ALA A 62 -0.82 -12.48 11.22
N ARG A 63 0.31 -13.11 11.26
CA ARG A 63 1.68 -12.68 11.39
C ARG A 63 1.84 -11.22 11.04
N ARG A 64 1.95 -10.38 12.06
CA ARG A 64 2.17 -8.94 11.90
C ARG A 64 3.63 -8.73 11.65
N GLY A 65 3.97 -8.43 10.41
CA GLY A 65 5.32 -8.05 10.04
C GLY A 65 5.72 -6.76 10.73
N ILE A 66 6.87 -6.76 11.40
CA ILE A 66 7.47 -5.54 11.93
C ILE A 66 8.18 -4.83 10.78
N GLN A 67 7.67 -3.69 10.38
CA GLN A 67 8.25 -2.89 9.29
C GLN A 67 9.24 -1.85 9.80
N SER A 68 9.01 -1.32 11.00
CA SER A 68 9.90 -0.38 11.66
C SER A 68 10.01 -0.71 13.14
N LEU A 69 11.20 -0.53 13.73
CA LEU A 69 11.45 -0.78 15.14
C LEU A 69 12.48 0.24 15.63
N VAL A 70 12.06 1.10 16.55
CA VAL A 70 12.90 2.18 17.05
C VAL A 70 12.86 2.25 18.59
N THR A 71 13.95 2.72 19.17
CA THR A 71 14.12 2.88 20.61
C THR A 71 14.38 4.34 20.93
N VAL A 72 13.84 4.84 22.03
CA VAL A 72 14.15 6.19 22.54
C VAL A 72 15.52 6.17 23.20
N LEU A 73 16.44 6.94 22.65
CA LEU A 73 17.79 7.06 23.19
C LEU A 73 17.76 7.58 24.62
N GLY A 74 18.51 6.94 25.51
CA GLY A 74 18.64 7.34 26.92
C GLY A 74 17.49 6.92 27.84
N SER A 75 16.32 6.53 27.32
CA SER A 75 15.20 6.07 28.17
C SER A 75 15.42 4.67 28.74
N GLY A 76 16.12 3.82 27.99
CA GLY A 76 16.36 2.41 28.34
C GLY A 76 15.10 1.54 28.42
N LYS A 77 13.91 2.09 28.11
CA LYS A 77 12.62 1.39 28.30
C LYS A 77 11.59 1.65 27.20
N ILE A 78 11.72 2.71 26.44
CA ILE A 78 10.69 3.10 25.46
C ILE A 78 11.06 2.57 24.08
N LEU A 79 10.12 1.83 23.50
CA LEU A 79 10.22 1.27 22.15
C LEU A 79 8.95 1.57 21.37
N TYR A 80 9.11 1.70 20.06
CA TYR A 80 8.00 1.75 19.11
C TYR A 80 8.21 0.70 18.02
N ALA A 81 7.11 0.04 17.65
CA ALA A 81 7.07 -0.90 16.54
C ALA A 81 5.99 -0.47 15.53
N GLY A 82 6.39 -0.27 14.28
CA GLY A 82 5.50 0.00 13.16
C GLY A 82 5.17 -1.30 12.44
N THR A 83 3.90 -1.48 12.15
CA THR A 83 3.33 -2.66 11.49
C THR A 83 2.40 -2.22 10.35
N ASP A 84 1.83 -3.17 9.62
CA ASP A 84 0.78 -2.95 8.62
C ASP A 84 -0.60 -2.59 9.20
N ILE A 85 -0.73 -2.58 10.53
CA ILE A 85 -1.97 -2.26 11.25
C ILE A 85 -1.78 -1.16 12.31
N GLY A 86 -0.69 -0.42 12.23
CA GLY A 86 -0.42 0.75 13.06
C GLY A 86 0.83 0.68 13.91
N VAL A 87 0.92 1.61 14.83
CA VAL A 87 2.03 1.80 15.75
C VAL A 87 1.74 1.16 17.09
N TYR A 88 2.73 0.47 17.63
CA TYR A 88 2.74 -0.06 18.99
C TYR A 88 3.84 0.61 19.81
N ARG A 89 3.55 0.93 21.03
CA ARG A 89 4.52 1.51 21.99
C ARG A 89 4.62 0.65 23.25
N SER A 90 5.84 0.43 23.70
CA SER A 90 6.15 -0.06 25.04
C SER A 90 6.86 1.03 25.84
N ARG A 91 6.55 1.14 27.14
CA ARG A 91 7.19 2.06 28.10
C ARG A 91 7.94 1.34 29.22
N ASP A 92 7.98 0.02 29.19
CA ASP A 92 8.52 -0.84 30.26
C ASP A 92 9.60 -1.82 29.79
N GLY A 93 10.26 -1.47 28.68
CA GLY A 93 11.29 -2.34 28.09
C GLY A 93 10.69 -3.53 27.37
N GLY A 94 9.58 -3.35 26.65
CA GLY A 94 8.97 -4.36 25.78
C GLY A 94 8.15 -5.43 26.50
N LYS A 95 7.89 -5.27 27.81
CA LYS A 95 7.08 -6.22 28.58
C LYS A 95 5.59 -6.09 28.26
N THR A 96 5.12 -4.84 28.17
CA THR A 96 3.75 -4.53 27.74
C THR A 96 3.78 -3.59 26.54
N TRP A 97 2.80 -3.76 25.66
CA TRP A 97 2.66 -2.97 24.45
C TRP A 97 1.25 -2.39 24.36
N LEU A 98 1.15 -1.18 23.88
CA LEU A 98 -0.10 -0.49 23.63
C LEU A 98 -0.15 -0.09 22.15
N GLN A 99 -1.26 -0.35 21.47
CA GLN A 99 -1.51 0.18 20.15
C GLN A 99 -1.90 1.67 20.25
N ILE A 100 -1.23 2.54 19.50
CA ILE A 100 -1.35 4.00 19.62
C ILE A 100 -1.71 4.61 18.26
N ASN A 101 -2.90 4.34 17.76
CA ASN A 101 -3.34 4.73 16.41
C ASN A 101 -4.34 5.89 16.40
N GLN A 102 -4.57 6.59 17.53
CA GLN A 102 -5.57 7.66 17.58
C GLN A 102 -5.15 8.84 16.70
N GLY A 103 -5.93 9.13 15.65
CA GLY A 103 -5.63 10.15 14.63
C GLY A 103 -4.84 9.62 13.43
N LEU A 104 -4.28 8.41 13.53
CA LEU A 104 -3.53 7.76 12.45
C LEU A 104 -4.50 7.03 11.52
N PHE A 105 -4.86 7.64 10.42
CA PHE A 105 -5.84 7.06 9.49
C PHE A 105 -5.19 6.13 8.43
N ASP A 106 -3.89 6.24 8.14
CA ASP A 106 -3.14 5.22 7.42
C ASP A 106 -2.28 4.42 8.41
N GLN A 107 -2.55 3.12 8.50
CA GLN A 107 -1.94 2.23 9.49
C GLN A 107 -0.82 1.34 8.89
N ASP A 108 -0.48 1.49 7.61
CA ASP A 108 0.68 0.82 6.99
C ASP A 108 1.98 1.58 7.34
N ILE A 109 2.53 1.30 8.54
CA ILE A 109 3.66 2.03 9.10
C ILE A 109 4.97 1.45 8.61
N ARG A 110 5.61 2.14 7.67
CA ARG A 110 6.87 1.73 7.04
C ARG A 110 8.09 2.27 7.72
N ALA A 111 7.99 3.48 8.24
CA ALA A 111 9.07 4.17 8.93
C ALA A 111 8.57 4.78 10.24
N LEU A 112 9.42 4.76 11.25
CA LEU A 112 9.24 5.51 12.48
C LEU A 112 10.53 6.27 12.78
N ALA A 113 10.37 7.52 13.19
CA ALA A 113 11.50 8.33 13.62
C ALA A 113 11.11 9.12 14.88
N ILE A 114 12.05 9.28 15.80
CA ILE A 114 11.84 9.93 17.10
C ILE A 114 12.77 11.14 17.14
N ASP A 115 12.23 12.27 17.56
CA ASP A 115 13.05 13.44 17.81
C ASP A 115 14.04 13.17 18.96
N PRO A 116 15.36 13.28 18.72
CA PRO A 116 16.35 12.97 19.74
C PRO A 116 16.41 14.00 20.88
N LYS A 117 15.85 15.20 20.69
CA LYS A 117 15.79 16.26 21.68
C LYS A 117 14.46 16.30 22.43
N GLU A 118 13.37 16.00 21.69
CA GLU A 118 12.00 15.97 22.22
C GLU A 118 11.40 14.56 22.01
N PRO A 119 11.71 13.59 22.87
CA PRO A 119 11.32 12.18 22.65
C PRO A 119 9.81 11.92 22.59
N ASN A 120 9.00 12.90 22.96
CA ASN A 120 7.55 12.84 22.78
C ASN A 120 7.13 13.14 21.33
N THR A 121 8.01 13.74 20.54
CA THR A 121 7.76 13.97 19.11
C THR A 121 8.17 12.76 18.30
N VAL A 122 7.20 12.14 17.66
CA VAL A 122 7.34 10.92 16.86
C VAL A 122 6.76 11.14 15.48
N TYR A 123 7.48 10.70 14.46
CA TYR A 123 7.03 10.71 13.07
C TYR A 123 6.78 9.29 12.58
N ALA A 124 5.69 9.10 11.84
CA ALA A 124 5.34 7.84 11.19
C ALA A 124 5.22 8.06 9.68
N GLY A 125 6.02 7.34 8.91
CA GLY A 125 5.95 7.32 7.45
C GLY A 125 5.04 6.20 6.99
N THR A 126 4.10 6.55 6.12
CA THR A 126 3.05 5.65 5.63
C THR A 126 3.01 5.64 4.10
N SER A 127 2.00 5.02 3.51
CA SER A 127 1.74 5.11 2.07
C SER A 127 1.09 6.44 1.66
N ARG A 128 0.60 7.23 2.61
CA ARG A 128 -0.16 8.46 2.39
C ARG A 128 0.49 9.71 2.98
N GLY A 129 1.75 9.64 3.32
CA GLY A 129 2.50 10.77 3.84
C GLY A 129 3.15 10.50 5.19
N VAL A 130 3.55 11.59 5.85
CA VAL A 130 4.18 11.59 7.16
C VAL A 130 3.18 12.06 8.20
N PHE A 131 3.00 11.29 9.25
CA PHE A 131 2.22 11.67 10.43
C PHE A 131 3.15 12.09 11.55
N LYS A 132 2.75 13.09 12.33
CA LYS A 132 3.47 13.59 13.50
C LYS A 132 2.61 13.47 14.74
N SER A 133 3.22 13.06 15.82
CA SER A 133 2.69 13.11 17.18
C SER A 133 3.63 13.90 18.06
N GLU A 134 3.10 14.72 18.95
CA GLU A 134 3.87 15.49 19.95
C GLU A 134 3.66 14.98 21.39
N ASP A 135 2.87 13.91 21.57
CA ASP A 135 2.52 13.29 22.84
C ASP A 135 2.95 11.83 22.95
N ALA A 136 4.07 11.50 22.29
CA ALA A 136 4.65 10.15 22.26
C ALA A 136 3.72 9.11 21.60
N GLY A 137 2.90 9.54 20.63
CA GLY A 137 2.00 8.70 19.87
C GLY A 137 0.63 8.49 20.49
N ASP A 138 0.32 9.13 21.62
CA ASP A 138 -1.01 9.03 22.21
C ASP A 138 -2.07 9.61 21.25
N THR A 139 -1.72 10.70 20.53
CA THR A 139 -2.48 11.21 19.40
C THR A 139 -1.56 11.59 18.21
N TRP A 140 -2.07 11.42 16.99
CA TRP A 140 -1.42 11.83 15.75
C TRP A 140 -2.22 13.00 15.20
N SER A 141 -1.74 14.22 15.39
CA SER A 141 -2.47 15.46 15.13
C SER A 141 -2.14 16.07 13.77
N ASP A 142 -0.91 15.89 13.31
CA ASP A 142 -0.43 16.49 12.07
C ASP A 142 -0.18 15.41 11.02
N TRP A 143 -0.54 15.75 9.80
CA TRP A 143 -0.34 14.91 8.63
C TRP A 143 0.17 15.76 7.47
N PHE A 144 1.27 15.33 6.87
CA PHE A 144 1.97 16.02 5.81
C PHE A 144 1.91 15.18 4.53
N ASP A 145 1.38 15.78 3.49
CA ASP A 145 1.13 15.16 2.19
C ASP A 145 1.49 16.11 1.04
N GLU A 146 0.80 15.98 -0.09
CA GLU A 146 0.99 16.81 -1.27
C GLU A 146 0.73 18.30 -0.99
N THR A 147 -0.17 18.62 -0.08
CA THR A 147 -0.51 20.01 0.29
C THR A 147 0.62 20.70 1.04
N SER A 148 1.45 19.94 1.74
CA SER A 148 2.68 20.41 2.39
C SER A 148 3.90 20.39 1.46
N GLY A 149 3.74 20.07 0.18
CA GLY A 149 4.82 19.95 -0.81
C GLY A 149 5.42 18.56 -0.94
N LEU A 150 4.95 17.57 -0.17
CA LEU A 150 5.37 16.18 -0.25
C LEU A 150 4.63 15.48 -1.41
N THR A 151 4.99 15.81 -2.63
CA THR A 151 4.30 15.35 -3.85
C THR A 151 4.37 13.83 -4.10
N HIS A 152 5.21 13.13 -3.37
CA HIS A 152 5.32 11.67 -3.35
C HIS A 152 5.10 11.16 -1.93
N THR A 153 3.89 10.75 -1.64
CA THR A 153 3.41 10.45 -0.28
C THR A 153 3.77 9.06 0.23
N LYS A 154 4.21 8.16 -0.65
CA LYS A 154 4.63 6.82 -0.24
C LYS A 154 6.01 6.85 0.41
N ILE A 155 6.00 6.85 1.74
CA ILE A 155 7.22 6.96 2.55
C ILE A 155 7.81 5.59 2.80
N TYR A 156 9.10 5.44 2.56
CA TYR A 156 9.85 4.22 2.85
C TYR A 156 10.74 4.34 4.08
N ASP A 157 11.33 5.53 4.32
CA ASP A 157 12.18 5.79 5.47
C ASP A 157 12.15 7.29 5.82
N ILE A 158 12.40 7.62 7.10
CA ILE A 158 12.50 9.00 7.59
C ILE A 158 13.79 9.14 8.38
N ALA A 159 14.52 10.22 8.11
CA ALA A 159 15.71 10.58 8.87
C ALA A 159 15.59 11.99 9.46
N LEU A 160 15.71 12.10 10.78
CA LEU A 160 15.82 13.38 11.47
C LEU A 160 17.29 13.76 11.63
N HIS A 161 17.58 15.04 11.43
CA HIS A 161 18.92 15.57 11.66
C HIS A 161 19.25 15.53 13.17
N PRO A 162 20.32 14.84 13.59
CA PRO A 162 20.58 14.58 15.01
C PRO A 162 20.85 15.85 15.84
N GLY A 163 21.35 16.89 15.20
CA GLY A 163 21.62 18.18 15.87
C GLY A 163 20.52 19.23 15.72
N ASN A 164 19.63 19.09 14.74
CA ASN A 164 18.52 20.01 14.50
C ASN A 164 17.28 19.26 14.01
N PRO A 165 16.38 18.81 14.90
CA PRO A 165 15.22 18.02 14.54
C PRO A 165 14.17 18.74 13.68
N GLN A 166 14.30 20.05 13.46
CA GLN A 166 13.50 20.77 12.46
C GLN A 166 13.81 20.32 11.03
N ILE A 167 14.99 19.69 10.82
CA ILE A 167 15.41 19.19 9.52
C ILE A 167 15.11 17.71 9.45
N LEU A 168 14.23 17.34 8.51
CA LEU A 168 13.83 15.96 8.22
C LEU A 168 14.09 15.64 6.75
N PHE A 169 14.29 14.37 6.50
CA PHE A 169 14.32 13.83 5.15
C PHE A 169 13.37 12.65 5.05
N ALA A 170 12.56 12.63 3.99
CA ALA A 170 11.69 11.52 3.65
C ALA A 170 12.22 10.82 2.39
N ALA A 171 12.45 9.51 2.49
CA ALA A 171 12.73 8.65 1.35
C ALA A 171 11.41 8.15 0.77
N THR A 172 11.16 8.42 -0.52
CA THR A 172 9.88 8.19 -1.17
C THR A 172 10.03 7.44 -2.49
N ASP A 173 8.93 7.05 -3.11
CA ASP A 173 8.89 6.50 -4.47
C ASP A 173 9.28 7.52 -5.56
N GLY A 174 9.27 8.82 -5.26
CA GLY A 174 9.72 9.88 -6.16
C GLY A 174 11.10 10.45 -5.84
N GLY A 175 11.79 9.94 -4.80
CA GLY A 175 13.11 10.42 -4.43
C GLY A 175 13.24 10.83 -2.96
N ILE A 176 13.98 11.91 -2.70
CA ILE A 176 14.22 12.44 -1.36
C ILE A 176 13.56 13.82 -1.26
N PHE A 177 12.75 13.98 -0.24
CA PHE A 177 12.18 15.26 0.17
C PHE A 177 12.80 15.73 1.47
N GLN A 178 13.03 17.02 1.60
CA GLN A 178 13.56 17.66 2.81
C GLN A 178 12.51 18.62 3.38
N SER A 179 12.35 18.59 4.68
CA SER A 179 11.72 19.65 5.47
C SER A 179 12.78 20.32 6.33
N VAL A 180 12.60 21.62 6.57
CA VAL A 180 13.46 22.43 7.48
C VAL A 180 12.67 23.05 8.65
N ASP A 181 11.40 22.71 8.75
CA ASP A 181 10.40 23.26 9.67
C ASP A 181 9.57 22.18 10.39
N ALA A 182 10.23 21.05 10.72
CA ALA A 182 9.62 19.92 11.43
C ALA A 182 8.45 19.23 10.68
N GLY A 183 8.47 19.29 9.33
CA GLY A 183 7.49 18.64 8.48
C GLY A 183 6.42 19.56 7.91
N GLU A 184 6.32 20.80 8.33
CA GLU A 184 5.27 21.72 7.88
C GLU A 184 5.32 21.99 6.36
N SER A 185 6.54 22.06 5.80
CA SER A 185 6.74 22.13 4.36
C SER A 185 7.85 21.21 3.88
N TRP A 186 7.69 20.70 2.65
CA TRP A 186 8.61 19.76 2.04
C TRP A 186 9.04 20.20 0.65
N GLU A 187 10.33 20.06 0.36
CA GLU A 187 10.91 20.34 -0.95
C GLU A 187 11.66 19.12 -1.48
N PRO A 188 11.56 18.80 -2.78
CA PRO A 188 12.33 17.72 -3.37
C PRO A 188 13.80 18.13 -3.47
N VAL A 189 14.71 17.31 -2.95
CA VAL A 189 16.16 17.53 -3.01
C VAL A 189 16.89 16.50 -3.88
N PHE A 190 16.22 15.41 -4.25
CA PHE A 190 16.70 14.41 -5.18
C PHE A 190 15.53 13.63 -5.77
N THR A 191 15.41 13.58 -7.11
CA THR A 191 14.23 13.01 -7.81
C THR A 191 14.59 12.05 -8.94
N GLU A 192 15.85 11.60 -9.03
CA GLU A 192 16.31 10.76 -10.14
C GLU A 192 15.85 9.30 -10.04
N GLN A 193 15.51 8.84 -8.83
CA GLN A 193 15.04 7.48 -8.56
C GLN A 193 14.27 7.41 -7.24
N ALA A 194 13.45 6.36 -7.07
CA ALA A 194 12.87 6.00 -5.78
C ALA A 194 13.97 5.70 -4.74
N ILE A 195 13.80 6.20 -3.53
CA ILE A 195 14.73 5.98 -2.42
C ILE A 195 14.03 5.19 -1.32
N GLN A 196 14.64 4.09 -0.90
CA GLN A 196 14.08 3.18 0.09
C GLN A 196 14.68 3.35 1.49
N ILE A 197 15.90 3.86 1.58
CA ILE A 197 16.63 4.05 2.83
C ILE A 197 17.31 5.40 2.81
N ILE A 198 17.22 6.13 3.92
CA ILE A 198 17.97 7.36 4.15
C ILE A 198 18.47 7.39 5.59
N LYS A 199 19.77 7.61 5.79
CA LYS A 199 20.40 7.62 7.11
C LYS A 199 21.46 8.71 7.22
N PHE A 200 21.46 9.40 8.34
CA PHE A 200 22.61 10.22 8.74
C PHE A 200 23.79 9.35 9.16
N SER A 201 24.97 9.84 8.92
CA SER A 201 26.18 9.31 9.58
C SER A 201 26.08 9.56 11.08
N ALA A 202 26.39 8.54 11.88
CA ALA A 202 26.25 8.62 13.35
C ALA A 202 27.18 9.66 14.01
N SER A 203 28.24 10.09 13.33
CA SER A 203 29.27 10.95 13.89
C SER A 203 29.48 12.25 13.12
N ASN A 204 28.82 12.42 11.96
CA ASN A 204 28.86 13.65 11.18
C ASN A 204 27.47 13.89 10.55
N SER A 205 26.74 14.82 11.11
CA SER A 205 25.38 15.18 10.65
C SER A 205 25.33 15.87 9.27
N ASP A 206 26.45 16.31 8.72
CA ASP A 206 26.50 16.81 7.35
C ASP A 206 26.48 15.69 6.31
N ILE A 207 26.76 14.47 6.75
CA ILE A 207 26.82 13.30 5.86
C ILE A 207 25.52 12.50 5.95
N LEU A 208 24.88 12.33 4.79
CA LEU A 208 23.76 11.42 4.61
C LEU A 208 24.06 10.38 3.55
N TYR A 209 23.50 9.22 3.74
CA TYR A 209 23.46 8.14 2.76
C TYR A 209 22.03 7.84 2.40
N ALA A 210 21.76 7.64 1.12
CA ALA A 210 20.48 7.19 0.64
C ALA A 210 20.65 6.09 -0.40
N SER A 211 19.75 5.13 -0.43
CA SER A 211 19.80 4.01 -1.34
C SER A 211 18.44 3.72 -1.95
N GLY A 212 18.45 3.45 -3.24
CA GLY A 212 17.33 3.00 -4.05
C GLY A 212 17.72 1.80 -4.92
N GLU A 213 16.89 1.48 -5.89
CA GLU A 213 17.11 0.33 -6.78
C GLU A 213 18.34 0.47 -7.66
N THR A 214 18.67 1.70 -8.08
CA THR A 214 19.80 1.96 -8.99
C THR A 214 21.14 2.17 -8.25
N GLY A 215 21.16 2.07 -6.93
CA GLY A 215 22.37 2.16 -6.12
C GLY A 215 22.27 3.13 -4.95
N THR A 216 23.45 3.49 -4.43
CA THR A 216 23.59 4.33 -3.23
C THR A 216 24.20 5.66 -3.58
N ILE A 217 23.64 6.72 -3.02
CA ILE A 217 24.11 8.09 -3.13
C ILE A 217 24.49 8.63 -1.75
N ARG A 218 25.33 9.62 -1.71
CA ARG A 218 25.79 10.31 -0.49
C ARG A 218 25.74 11.81 -0.67
N SER A 219 25.25 12.49 0.36
CA SER A 219 25.45 13.92 0.55
C SER A 219 26.55 14.16 1.58
N LYS A 220 27.29 15.26 1.43
CA LYS A 220 28.33 15.75 2.39
C LYS A 220 28.02 17.14 2.92
N ASN A 221 26.86 17.66 2.59
CA ASN A 221 26.45 19.02 2.91
C ASN A 221 24.98 19.08 3.35
N SER A 222 24.62 18.17 4.22
CA SER A 222 23.28 18.11 4.85
C SER A 222 22.16 17.99 3.80
N GLY A 223 22.34 17.15 2.76
CA GLY A 223 21.31 16.82 1.78
C GLY A 223 21.17 17.81 0.61
N ARG A 224 22.01 18.86 0.51
CA ARG A 224 21.94 19.85 -0.59
C ARG A 224 22.39 19.27 -1.93
N ASP A 225 23.50 18.52 -1.93
CA ASP A 225 24.02 17.89 -3.12
C ASP A 225 24.19 16.38 -2.88
N TRP A 226 23.87 15.59 -3.90
CA TRP A 226 23.96 14.15 -3.85
C TRP A 226 24.92 13.63 -4.92
N SER A 227 25.72 12.64 -4.58
CA SER A 227 26.66 12.01 -5.50
C SER A 227 26.65 10.49 -5.31
N PRO A 228 26.81 9.70 -6.38
CA PRO A 228 26.98 8.25 -6.27
C PRO A 228 28.14 7.90 -5.35
N VAL A 229 27.94 6.89 -4.50
CA VAL A 229 28.95 6.45 -3.54
C VAL A 229 29.98 5.54 -4.21
N TRP A 230 29.57 4.82 -5.24
CA TRP A 230 30.41 3.97 -6.05
C TRP A 230 29.79 3.83 -7.44
N GLY A 231 30.61 3.50 -8.46
CA GLY A 231 30.11 3.36 -9.83
C GLY A 231 29.00 2.30 -9.96
N ASP A 232 28.42 2.20 -11.12
CA ASP A 232 27.15 1.54 -11.51
C ASP A 232 26.95 0.06 -11.08
N ALA A 233 27.85 -0.53 -10.28
CA ALA A 233 27.85 -1.95 -9.94
C ALA A 233 27.66 -2.27 -8.45
N PHE A 234 27.43 -1.27 -7.56
CA PHE A 234 27.21 -1.58 -6.14
C PHE A 234 25.76 -2.02 -5.91
N PRO A 235 25.55 -3.16 -5.22
CA PRO A 235 24.20 -3.66 -4.98
C PRO A 235 23.36 -2.67 -4.17
N ALA A 236 22.05 -2.66 -4.42
CA ALA A 236 21.11 -1.89 -3.62
C ALA A 236 21.25 -2.25 -2.12
N ILE A 237 21.38 -1.22 -1.30
CA ILE A 237 21.51 -1.36 0.15
C ILE A 237 20.15 -1.68 0.74
N THR A 238 20.05 -2.69 1.58
CA THR A 238 18.86 -3.06 2.35
C THR A 238 18.91 -2.50 3.77
N THR A 239 20.11 -2.26 4.29
CA THR A 239 20.33 -1.66 5.60
C THR A 239 21.72 -1.03 5.65
N LEU A 240 21.86 0.08 6.35
CA LEU A 240 23.11 0.81 6.53
C LEU A 240 23.25 1.26 7.98
N VAL A 241 24.45 1.04 8.55
CA VAL A 241 24.78 1.48 9.90
C VAL A 241 26.20 2.03 9.90
N SER A 242 26.39 3.18 10.55
CA SER A 242 27.71 3.74 10.87
C SER A 242 28.06 3.47 12.34
N LEU A 243 29.33 3.35 12.63
CA LEU A 243 29.78 3.26 14.02
C LEU A 243 29.75 4.64 14.68
N ASN A 244 29.31 4.70 15.94
CA ASN A 244 29.34 5.94 16.72
C ASN A 244 30.76 6.43 17.03
N THR A 245 31.73 5.53 16.98
CA THR A 245 33.12 5.82 17.31
C THR A 245 33.97 6.23 16.12
N ASP A 246 33.55 5.88 14.91
CA ASP A 246 34.23 6.20 13.67
C ASP A 246 33.25 6.39 12.51
N PRO A 247 33.08 7.65 12.02
CA PRO A 247 32.14 7.97 10.93
C PRO A 247 32.53 7.36 9.58
N GLU A 248 33.81 7.08 9.41
CA GLU A 248 34.33 6.50 8.19
C GLU A 248 34.10 4.98 8.13
N PHE A 249 33.69 4.37 9.27
CA PHE A 249 33.44 2.95 9.34
C PHE A 249 31.93 2.64 9.20
N LEU A 250 31.58 1.97 8.10
CA LEU A 250 30.19 1.65 7.76
C LEU A 250 30.03 0.14 7.51
N TYR A 251 28.86 -0.36 7.91
CA TYR A 251 28.35 -1.66 7.48
C TYR A 251 27.14 -1.46 6.57
N SER A 252 27.11 -2.18 5.45
CA SER A 252 26.02 -2.18 4.51
C SER A 252 25.55 -3.60 4.26
N GLY A 253 24.28 -3.87 4.56
CA GLY A 253 23.61 -5.07 4.12
C GLY A 253 23.07 -4.86 2.71
N THR A 254 23.18 -5.89 1.88
CA THR A 254 22.69 -5.90 0.50
C THR A 254 22.05 -7.24 0.18
N GLN A 255 21.46 -7.34 -1.01
CA GLN A 255 20.97 -8.64 -1.51
C GLN A 255 22.06 -9.66 -1.79
N THR A 256 23.32 -9.21 -1.92
CA THR A 256 24.45 -10.06 -2.31
C THR A 256 25.48 -10.28 -1.22
N GLY A 257 25.33 -9.63 -0.06
CA GLY A 257 26.24 -9.82 1.06
C GLY A 257 26.30 -8.66 2.04
N LEU A 258 27.19 -8.82 3.03
CA LEU A 258 27.60 -7.77 3.94
C LEU A 258 28.83 -7.06 3.39
N TYR A 259 28.79 -5.76 3.32
CA TYR A 259 29.93 -4.93 2.92
C TYR A 259 30.37 -4.04 4.07
N LYS A 260 31.67 -3.80 4.14
CA LYS A 260 32.32 -2.90 5.09
C LYS A 260 33.02 -1.77 4.34
N SER A 261 32.92 -0.56 4.83
CA SER A 261 33.71 0.57 4.37
C SER A 261 34.48 1.17 5.53
N PHE A 262 35.73 1.54 5.28
CA PHE A 262 36.66 2.16 6.26
C PHE A 262 36.98 3.62 5.89
N ASN A 263 36.28 4.17 4.91
CA ASN A 263 36.55 5.50 4.36
C ASN A 263 35.26 6.25 3.95
N GLY A 264 34.23 6.15 4.77
CA GLY A 264 32.97 6.87 4.58
C GLY A 264 32.23 6.45 3.31
N GLY A 265 32.26 5.17 2.97
CA GLY A 265 31.54 4.62 1.82
C GLY A 265 32.22 4.86 0.47
N ARG A 266 33.48 5.38 0.42
CA ARG A 266 34.19 5.55 -0.85
C ARG A 266 34.58 4.22 -1.46
N ASN A 267 35.02 3.26 -0.63
CA ASN A 267 35.33 1.89 -1.03
C ASN A 267 34.62 0.92 -0.10
N TRP A 268 34.17 -0.19 -0.67
CA TRP A 268 33.50 -1.24 0.06
C TRP A 268 34.19 -2.57 -0.12
N VAL A 269 34.30 -3.34 0.93
CA VAL A 269 34.87 -4.67 0.94
C VAL A 269 33.80 -5.67 1.33
N LEU A 270 33.56 -6.67 0.49
CA LEU A 270 32.65 -7.77 0.78
C LEU A 270 33.19 -8.62 1.93
N ASP A 271 32.40 -8.84 2.97
CA ASP A 271 32.72 -9.80 4.02
C ASP A 271 32.60 -11.23 3.47
N PRO A 272 33.67 -12.03 3.50
CA PRO A 272 33.64 -13.38 2.92
C PRO A 272 32.63 -14.33 3.59
N ALA A 273 32.30 -14.09 4.87
CA ALA A 273 31.36 -14.90 5.63
C ALA A 273 29.91 -14.78 5.09
N PHE A 274 29.58 -13.65 4.44
CA PHE A 274 28.25 -13.35 3.93
C PHE A 274 28.18 -13.19 2.41
N LYS A 275 29.13 -13.76 1.69
CA LYS A 275 29.10 -13.73 0.21
C LYS A 275 27.87 -14.45 -0.34
N LYS A 276 27.10 -13.79 -1.19
CA LYS A 276 25.83 -14.29 -1.78
C LYS A 276 24.74 -14.52 -0.72
N THR A 277 24.78 -13.79 0.38
CA THR A 277 23.82 -13.88 1.47
C THR A 277 23.02 -12.59 1.54
N PHE A 278 21.70 -12.69 1.53
CA PHE A 278 20.83 -11.51 1.65
C PHE A 278 20.83 -11.01 3.10
N ILE A 279 21.34 -9.81 3.34
CA ILE A 279 21.36 -9.18 4.67
C ILE A 279 20.16 -8.25 4.80
N ASN A 280 19.26 -8.55 5.71
CA ASN A 280 18.02 -7.82 5.92
C ASN A 280 18.13 -6.70 6.96
N ALA A 281 18.87 -6.94 8.03
CA ALA A 281 18.99 -6.01 9.15
C ALA A 281 20.39 -6.05 9.76
N ILE A 282 20.88 -4.89 10.19
CA ILE A 282 22.12 -4.73 10.97
C ILE A 282 21.79 -3.85 12.17
N PHE A 283 22.32 -4.22 13.32
CA PHE A 283 22.29 -3.41 14.54
C PHE A 283 23.66 -3.41 15.19
N VAL A 284 24.10 -2.26 15.65
CA VAL A 284 25.40 -2.07 16.28
C VAL A 284 25.22 -1.39 17.65
N ASN A 285 25.74 -2.03 18.68
CA ASN A 285 25.97 -1.46 19.99
C ASN A 285 27.40 -1.80 20.42
N SER A 286 27.60 -2.47 21.56
CA SER A 286 28.90 -3.06 21.95
C SER A 286 29.28 -4.28 21.07
N LYS A 287 28.33 -4.84 20.35
CA LYS A 287 28.48 -5.92 19.40
C LYS A 287 27.78 -5.55 18.08
N ILE A 288 28.08 -6.29 17.04
CA ILE A 288 27.38 -6.20 15.78
C ILE A 288 26.44 -7.40 15.67
N TYR A 289 25.20 -7.13 15.29
CA TYR A 289 24.19 -8.15 15.05
C TYR A 289 23.68 -8.05 13.61
N ILE A 290 23.52 -9.21 12.98
CA ILE A 290 23.06 -9.30 11.59
C ILE A 290 21.91 -10.28 11.49
N GLY A 291 20.85 -9.85 10.80
CA GLY A 291 19.74 -10.66 10.36
C GLY A 291 19.85 -10.98 8.87
N SER A 292 19.76 -12.25 8.52
CA SER A 292 19.78 -12.75 7.15
C SER A 292 18.72 -13.84 6.98
N GLY A 293 17.62 -13.50 6.32
CA GLY A 293 16.46 -14.39 6.33
C GLY A 293 16.00 -14.68 7.75
N ALA A 294 15.99 -15.94 8.15
CA ALA A 294 15.71 -16.40 9.50
C ALA A 294 16.97 -16.58 10.38
N ASP A 295 18.15 -16.39 9.83
CA ASP A 295 19.41 -16.58 10.53
C ASP A 295 19.87 -15.30 11.24
N PHE A 296 20.45 -15.49 12.43
CA PHE A 296 20.89 -14.39 13.28
C PHE A 296 22.35 -14.59 13.68
N TYR A 297 23.15 -13.54 13.48
CA TYR A 297 24.60 -13.59 13.73
C TYR A 297 25.03 -12.47 14.65
N SER A 298 26.13 -12.69 15.40
CA SER A 298 26.78 -11.65 16.20
C SER A 298 28.30 -11.66 16.02
N SER A 299 28.90 -10.48 16.19
CA SER A 299 30.34 -10.31 16.23
C SER A 299 30.71 -9.43 17.42
N ASP A 300 31.75 -9.83 18.16
CA ASP A 300 32.33 -9.09 19.30
C ASP A 300 33.59 -8.31 18.92
N ASN A 301 34.09 -8.47 17.69
CA ASN A 301 35.40 -7.98 17.23
C ASN A 301 35.31 -7.17 15.93
N GLY A 302 34.27 -6.35 15.81
CA GLY A 302 34.11 -5.47 14.64
C GLY A 302 33.88 -6.24 13.33
N GLY A 303 33.29 -7.43 13.39
CA GLY A 303 32.98 -8.24 12.20
C GLY A 303 34.20 -9.02 11.66
N ASP A 304 35.30 -9.16 12.40
CA ASP A 304 36.41 -10.01 11.98
C ASP A 304 36.05 -11.50 12.06
N SER A 305 35.15 -11.84 12.98
CA SER A 305 34.57 -13.17 13.04
C SER A 305 33.08 -13.09 13.47
N TRP A 306 32.34 -14.09 13.04
CA TRP A 306 30.88 -14.14 13.23
C TRP A 306 30.46 -15.42 13.97
N LYS A 307 29.60 -15.27 14.95
CA LYS A 307 28.96 -16.35 15.68
C LYS A 307 27.51 -16.48 15.18
N HIS A 308 27.12 -17.64 14.67
CA HIS A 308 25.72 -17.95 14.34
C HIS A 308 24.96 -18.23 15.64
N LEU A 309 23.91 -17.46 15.90
CA LEU A 309 23.05 -17.58 17.05
C LEU A 309 21.85 -18.50 16.73
N THR A 310 22.10 -19.81 16.69
CA THR A 310 21.12 -20.84 16.30
C THR A 310 19.89 -20.90 17.21
N SER A 311 19.97 -20.36 18.43
CA SER A 311 18.86 -20.23 19.37
C SER A 311 17.66 -19.46 18.77
N PHE A 312 17.93 -18.45 17.93
CA PHE A 312 16.87 -17.69 17.25
C PHE A 312 16.16 -18.56 16.22
N THR A 313 16.92 -19.21 15.33
CA THR A 313 16.36 -20.10 14.30
C THR A 313 15.59 -21.25 14.93
N GLN A 314 16.07 -21.81 16.05
CA GLN A 314 15.36 -22.85 16.82
C GLN A 314 14.03 -22.33 17.39
N LYS A 315 14.02 -21.09 17.93
CA LYS A 315 12.79 -20.47 18.41
C LYS A 315 11.75 -20.26 17.33
N LEU A 316 12.17 -19.79 16.15
CA LEU A 316 11.29 -19.63 14.99
C LEU A 316 10.64 -20.96 14.57
N ASN A 317 11.44 -22.01 14.48
CA ASN A 317 10.98 -23.34 14.07
C ASN A 317 10.05 -24.00 15.08
N ALA A 318 10.24 -23.74 16.39
CA ALA A 318 9.37 -24.28 17.44
C ALA A 318 7.96 -23.65 17.45
N GLY A 319 7.80 -22.43 16.93
CA GLY A 319 6.53 -21.72 16.89
C GLY A 319 5.71 -21.95 15.60
N SER A 320 6.32 -22.46 14.55
CA SER A 320 5.68 -22.64 13.24
C SER A 320 5.50 -24.13 12.91
N GLY A 321 4.28 -24.61 13.02
CA GLY A 321 3.92 -25.99 12.56
C GLY A 321 3.95 -26.16 11.03
N THR A 322 4.33 -25.14 10.26
CA THR A 322 4.52 -25.12 8.81
C THR A 322 5.73 -24.26 8.47
N SER A 323 6.54 -24.71 7.52
CA SER A 323 7.69 -23.94 6.99
C SER A 323 7.18 -22.66 6.32
N ILE A 324 7.09 -21.59 7.08
CA ILE A 324 6.76 -20.27 6.55
C ILE A 324 8.08 -19.52 6.48
N ASP A 325 8.34 -18.84 5.36
CA ASP A 325 9.51 -17.99 5.16
C ASP A 325 9.46 -16.79 6.13
N ILE A 326 9.98 -16.99 7.35
CA ILE A 326 10.13 -15.93 8.33
C ILE A 326 11.44 -15.21 8.02
N THR A 327 11.33 -13.91 7.80
CA THR A 327 12.48 -13.06 7.53
C THR A 327 12.63 -12.01 8.61
N ILE A 328 13.86 -11.83 9.12
CA ILE A 328 14.21 -10.73 10.03
C ILE A 328 14.11 -9.42 9.23
N THR A 329 13.37 -8.46 9.76
CA THR A 329 13.15 -7.16 9.11
C THR A 329 13.89 -6.03 9.82
N ARG A 330 13.94 -6.08 11.15
CA ARG A 330 14.54 -5.03 11.98
C ARG A 330 15.21 -5.64 13.21
N ILE A 331 16.26 -4.98 13.68
CA ILE A 331 16.94 -5.29 14.94
C ILE A 331 17.07 -3.99 15.72
N ALA A 332 16.72 -4.01 16.99
CA ALA A 332 16.90 -2.89 17.90
C ALA A 332 17.43 -3.40 19.26
N GLY A 333 18.06 -2.53 20.02
CA GLY A 333 18.53 -2.84 21.36
C GLY A 333 18.26 -1.72 22.33
N LEU A 334 18.09 -2.10 23.59
CA LEU A 334 18.09 -1.17 24.71
C LEU A 334 19.42 -1.25 25.47
N ALA A 335 19.53 -0.50 26.55
CA ALA A 335 20.72 -0.54 27.41
C ALA A 335 21.01 -1.97 27.89
N GLY A 336 22.30 -2.36 27.93
CA GLY A 336 22.74 -3.68 28.31
C GLY A 336 22.79 -4.68 27.18
N LYS A 337 22.24 -5.89 27.40
CA LYS A 337 22.23 -6.99 26.42
C LYS A 337 20.88 -7.22 25.78
N SER A 338 19.88 -6.39 26.09
CA SER A 338 18.51 -6.55 25.57
C SER A 338 18.45 -6.31 24.08
N LEU A 339 17.89 -7.27 23.35
CA LEU A 339 17.68 -7.22 21.91
C LEU A 339 16.23 -7.46 21.56
N TYR A 340 15.78 -6.75 20.53
CA TYR A 340 14.48 -6.93 19.91
C TYR A 340 14.69 -7.23 18.42
N VAL A 341 14.03 -8.26 17.94
CA VAL A 341 14.09 -8.67 16.54
C VAL A 341 12.69 -8.67 15.96
N GLY A 342 12.45 -7.74 15.05
CA GLY A 342 11.26 -7.71 14.21
C GLY A 342 11.43 -8.66 13.03
N THR A 343 10.37 -9.40 12.72
CA THR A 343 10.31 -10.31 11.59
C THR A 343 9.04 -10.07 10.77
N THR A 344 8.94 -10.72 9.63
CA THR A 344 7.70 -10.75 8.83
C THR A 344 6.53 -11.43 9.55
N SER A 345 6.76 -12.06 10.70
CA SER A 345 5.74 -12.81 11.46
C SER A 345 5.52 -12.32 12.89
N GLY A 346 6.27 -11.31 13.37
CA GLY A 346 6.11 -10.78 14.71
C GLY A 346 7.40 -10.27 15.34
N LEU A 347 7.34 -10.00 16.63
CA LEU A 347 8.41 -9.41 17.43
C LEU A 347 8.96 -10.43 18.44
N TYR A 348 10.28 -10.48 18.57
CA TYR A 348 11.01 -11.35 19.47
C TYR A 348 11.91 -10.54 20.39
N PHE A 349 12.10 -11.01 21.61
CA PHE A 349 12.90 -10.39 22.65
C PHE A 349 13.95 -11.35 23.19
N SER A 350 15.14 -10.85 23.45
CA SER A 350 16.21 -11.53 24.18
C SER A 350 16.80 -10.60 25.23
N GLU A 351 16.90 -11.06 26.47
CA GLU A 351 17.52 -10.31 27.56
C GLU A 351 19.02 -10.57 27.69
N ASP A 352 19.51 -11.65 27.08
CA ASP A 352 20.86 -12.21 27.27
C ASP A 352 21.78 -12.09 26.05
N GLY A 353 21.44 -11.16 25.13
CA GLY A 353 22.26 -10.89 23.94
C GLY A 353 22.10 -11.94 22.84
N GLY A 354 20.93 -12.58 22.77
CA GLY A 354 20.57 -13.51 21.71
C GLY A 354 20.82 -14.98 22.05
N ASN A 355 21.10 -15.33 23.31
CA ASN A 355 21.26 -16.74 23.70
C ASN A 355 19.91 -17.41 23.95
N SER A 356 18.91 -16.67 24.46
CA SER A 356 17.52 -17.13 24.61
C SER A 356 16.54 -16.12 24.04
N TRP A 357 15.35 -16.58 23.63
CA TRP A 357 14.36 -15.75 22.95
C TRP A 357 12.94 -16.00 23.44
N GLU A 358 12.22 -14.92 23.62
CA GLU A 358 10.78 -14.91 23.91
C GLU A 358 10.04 -14.29 22.74
N THR A 359 8.81 -14.75 22.49
CA THR A 359 7.91 -14.13 21.50
C THR A 359 7.09 -13.07 22.19
N ILE A 360 7.05 -11.88 21.62
CA ILE A 360 6.17 -10.81 22.08
C ILE A 360 4.86 -10.90 21.31
N ASP A 361 3.77 -11.13 22.01
CA ASP A 361 2.44 -11.16 21.40
C ASP A 361 1.81 -9.77 21.40
N LEU A 362 1.91 -9.08 20.26
CA LEU A 362 1.26 -7.79 20.06
C LEU A 362 -0.28 -7.90 19.95
N SER A 363 -0.85 -9.10 19.87
CA SER A 363 -2.29 -9.27 19.82
C SER A 363 -2.97 -8.94 21.16
N GLU A 364 -2.28 -9.14 22.27
CA GLU A 364 -2.78 -8.76 23.58
C GLU A 364 -2.98 -7.24 23.70
N ALA A 365 -2.12 -6.45 23.07
CA ALA A 365 -2.25 -4.99 23.04
C ALA A 365 -3.54 -4.50 22.37
N VAL A 366 -4.00 -5.21 21.35
CA VAL A 366 -5.26 -4.90 20.64
C VAL A 366 -6.48 -5.38 21.43
N ASN A 367 -6.37 -6.54 22.10
CA ASN A 367 -7.46 -7.10 22.88
C ASN A 367 -7.80 -6.27 24.13
N GLN A 368 -6.94 -5.34 24.52
CA GLN A 368 -7.19 -4.40 25.62
C GLN A 368 -8.06 -3.20 25.18
N LEU A 369 -8.16 -2.94 23.87
CA LEU A 369 -8.99 -1.87 23.34
C LEU A 369 -10.45 -2.34 23.22
N SER A 370 -11.36 -1.53 23.74
CA SER A 370 -12.78 -1.75 23.49
C SER A 370 -13.10 -1.56 21.99
N PRO A 371 -14.17 -2.14 21.44
CA PRO A 371 -14.60 -1.88 20.07
C PRO A 371 -14.80 -0.40 19.76
N ASP A 372 -15.12 0.43 20.76
CA ASP A 372 -15.30 1.88 20.59
C ASP A 372 -13.95 2.61 20.42
N GLU A 373 -12.88 2.10 21.00
CA GLU A 373 -11.52 2.64 20.88
C GLU A 373 -10.83 2.22 19.59
N MET A 374 -11.27 1.10 19.01
CA MET A 374 -10.80 0.67 17.70
C MET A 374 -11.40 1.56 16.62
N LYS A 375 -10.59 2.07 15.73
CA LYS A 375 -11.01 2.96 14.65
C LYS A 375 -10.49 2.46 13.32
N MET A 376 -11.25 2.72 12.28
CA MET A 376 -10.85 2.47 10.89
C MET A 376 -10.98 3.76 10.11
N ASP A 377 -10.03 4.04 9.26
CA ASP A 377 -10.10 5.12 8.27
C ASP A 377 -11.30 4.93 7.34
N VAL A 378 -12.06 6.00 7.14
CA VAL A 378 -13.27 5.98 6.29
C VAL A 378 -12.90 5.74 4.83
N VAL A 379 -11.78 6.27 4.34
CA VAL A 379 -11.32 6.00 2.96
C VAL A 379 -11.01 4.51 2.77
N LYS A 380 -10.35 3.88 3.76
CA LYS A 380 -10.13 2.43 3.76
C LYS A 380 -11.46 1.66 3.76
N LEU A 381 -12.43 2.06 4.59
CA LEU A 381 -13.75 1.44 4.60
C LEU A 381 -14.44 1.57 3.25
N VAL A 382 -14.43 2.76 2.65
CA VAL A 382 -15.04 3.01 1.34
C VAL A 382 -14.35 2.17 0.25
N THR A 383 -13.02 2.03 0.31
CA THR A 383 -12.24 1.16 -0.58
C THR A 383 -12.63 -0.31 -0.42
N GLU A 384 -12.77 -0.80 0.81
CA GLU A 384 -13.21 -2.17 1.09
C GLU A 384 -14.65 -2.43 0.58
N ILE A 385 -15.53 -1.43 0.66
CA ILE A 385 -16.89 -1.49 0.09
C ILE A 385 -16.82 -1.49 -1.44
N HIS A 386 -16.02 -0.60 -2.03
CA HIS A 386 -15.86 -0.45 -3.48
C HIS A 386 -15.31 -1.73 -4.11
N THR A 387 -14.29 -2.33 -3.50
CA THR A 387 -13.69 -3.59 -3.97
C THR A 387 -14.50 -4.83 -3.59
N GLY A 388 -15.58 -4.67 -2.81
CA GLY A 388 -16.41 -5.77 -2.33
C GLY A 388 -15.82 -6.57 -1.17
N ARG A 389 -14.61 -6.31 -0.73
CA ARG A 389 -13.94 -7.00 0.38
C ARG A 389 -14.70 -6.83 1.71
N PHE A 390 -15.38 -5.70 1.89
CA PHE A 390 -16.23 -5.46 3.06
C PHE A 390 -17.26 -6.57 3.28
N PHE A 391 -17.84 -7.10 2.22
CA PHE A 391 -18.90 -8.12 2.27
C PHE A 391 -18.36 -9.57 2.35
N GLY A 392 -17.05 -9.77 2.25
CA GLY A 392 -16.37 -11.06 2.37
C GLY A 392 -15.67 -11.52 1.10
N SER A 393 -14.84 -12.56 1.27
CA SER A 393 -13.90 -13.04 0.22
C SER A 393 -14.57 -13.60 -1.04
N TYR A 394 -15.88 -13.83 -1.04
CA TYR A 394 -16.62 -14.29 -2.24
C TYR A 394 -17.43 -13.18 -2.90
N PHE A 395 -17.46 -11.97 -2.34
CA PHE A 395 -18.32 -10.90 -2.85
C PHE A 395 -17.82 -10.31 -4.18
N TYR A 396 -16.50 -10.37 -4.46
CA TYR A 396 -15.97 -9.99 -5.77
C TYR A 396 -16.64 -10.78 -6.90
N MET A 397 -16.98 -12.07 -6.68
CA MET A 397 -17.73 -12.87 -7.65
C MET A 397 -19.13 -12.29 -7.94
N LEU A 398 -19.76 -11.67 -6.94
CA LEU A 398 -21.05 -11.00 -7.13
C LEU A 398 -20.90 -9.68 -7.92
N VAL A 399 -19.80 -8.96 -7.75
CA VAL A 399 -19.47 -7.77 -8.55
C VAL A 399 -19.24 -8.17 -10.01
N ASP A 400 -18.50 -9.25 -10.26
CA ASP A 400 -18.30 -9.80 -11.61
C ASP A 400 -19.62 -10.25 -12.23
N LEU A 401 -20.48 -10.92 -11.45
CA LEU A 401 -21.82 -11.32 -11.88
C LEU A 401 -22.71 -10.11 -12.19
N ALA A 402 -22.62 -9.02 -11.41
CA ALA A 402 -23.33 -7.78 -11.66
C ALA A 402 -22.88 -7.13 -12.96
N THR A 403 -21.56 -7.14 -13.24
CA THR A 403 -20.98 -6.65 -14.50
C THR A 403 -21.49 -7.46 -15.69
N LEU A 404 -21.49 -8.79 -15.60
CA LEU A 404 -22.12 -9.66 -16.61
C LEU A 404 -23.61 -9.37 -16.77
N GLY A 405 -24.30 -9.08 -15.67
CA GLY A 405 -25.69 -8.65 -15.65
C GLY A 405 -25.94 -7.36 -16.44
N LEU A 406 -25.07 -6.36 -16.29
CA LEU A 406 -25.13 -5.11 -17.08
C LEU A 406 -24.95 -5.35 -18.58
N ILE A 407 -23.98 -6.19 -18.96
CA ILE A 407 -23.79 -6.59 -20.36
C ILE A 407 -25.06 -7.27 -20.89
N PHE A 408 -25.63 -8.20 -20.13
CA PHE A 408 -26.88 -8.86 -20.51
C PHE A 408 -28.05 -7.85 -20.63
N LEU A 409 -28.14 -6.89 -19.71
CA LEU A 409 -29.17 -5.84 -19.76
C LEU A 409 -29.06 -5.00 -21.02
N THR A 410 -27.85 -4.60 -21.38
CA THR A 410 -27.60 -3.82 -22.60
C THR A 410 -28.06 -4.61 -23.84
N ILE A 411 -27.60 -5.85 -23.99
CA ILE A 411 -27.94 -6.69 -25.13
C ILE A 411 -29.46 -6.99 -25.18
N SER A 412 -30.03 -7.37 -24.03
CA SER A 412 -31.46 -7.69 -23.95
C SER A 412 -32.35 -6.46 -24.15
N GLY A 413 -31.90 -5.27 -23.70
CA GLY A 413 -32.57 -4.00 -23.95
C GLY A 413 -32.66 -3.67 -25.43
N ILE A 414 -31.56 -3.78 -26.15
CA ILE A 414 -31.49 -3.60 -27.61
C ILE A 414 -32.42 -4.61 -28.32
N LEU A 415 -32.38 -5.87 -27.93
CA LEU A 415 -33.25 -6.91 -28.49
C LEU A 415 -34.74 -6.60 -28.22
N ILE A 416 -35.10 -6.17 -27.02
CA ILE A 416 -36.49 -5.79 -26.67
C ILE A 416 -36.92 -4.60 -27.51
N ALA A 417 -36.08 -3.57 -27.67
CA ALA A 417 -36.38 -2.39 -28.50
C ALA A 417 -36.59 -2.78 -29.98
N TYR A 418 -35.68 -3.57 -30.54
CA TYR A 418 -35.77 -4.09 -31.89
C TYR A 418 -37.07 -4.87 -32.11
N TYR A 419 -37.44 -5.79 -31.23
CA TYR A 419 -38.67 -6.56 -31.37
C TYR A 419 -39.93 -5.74 -31.16
N ARG A 420 -39.93 -4.69 -30.31
CA ARG A 420 -41.01 -3.74 -30.20
C ARG A 420 -41.23 -2.98 -31.51
N ALA A 421 -40.16 -2.47 -32.11
CA ALA A 421 -40.18 -1.80 -33.41
C ALA A 421 -40.74 -2.74 -34.49
N LYS A 422 -40.24 -3.99 -34.54
CA LYS A 422 -40.68 -5.01 -35.52
C LYS A 422 -42.18 -5.39 -35.32
N ILE A 423 -42.66 -5.49 -34.06
CA ILE A 423 -44.10 -5.75 -33.79
C ILE A 423 -44.96 -4.54 -34.15
N LYS A 424 -44.47 -3.30 -33.86
CA LYS A 424 -45.17 -2.06 -34.26
C LYS A 424 -45.28 -1.95 -35.75
N ASN A 425 -44.19 -2.24 -36.48
CA ASN A 425 -44.18 -2.26 -37.93
C ASN A 425 -45.11 -3.35 -38.51
N ARG A 426 -45.16 -4.57 -37.96
CA ARG A 426 -46.10 -5.60 -38.39
C ARG A 426 -47.57 -5.22 -38.16
N LYS A 427 -47.90 -4.50 -37.05
CA LYS A 427 -49.24 -3.99 -36.82
C LYS A 427 -49.60 -2.84 -37.79
N ALA A 428 -48.63 -2.03 -38.16
CA ALA A 428 -48.81 -0.95 -39.15
C ALA A 428 -48.95 -1.48 -40.58
N ILE A 429 -48.32 -2.65 -40.89
CA ILE A 429 -48.46 -3.33 -42.21
C ILE A 429 -49.88 -3.92 -42.39
N MET A 430 -50.61 -4.16 -41.31
CA MET A 430 -51.97 -4.70 -41.37
C MET A 430 -53.07 -3.63 -41.33
N GLY A 431 -52.74 -2.35 -41.19
CA GLY A 431 -53.69 -1.22 -41.20
C GLY A 431 -53.17 -0.08 -42.05
N ASP A 432 -53.64 0.04 -43.23
CA ASP A 432 -53.63 1.11 -44.24
C ASP A 432 -52.57 2.25 -44.22
N LEU A 433 -52.00 2.44 -45.45
CA LEU A 433 -51.48 3.62 -46.10
C LEU A 433 -49.95 3.99 -45.97
N ALA A 434 -49.42 4.03 -47.18
CA ALA A 434 -48.00 4.01 -47.54
C ALA A 434 -47.24 5.36 -47.46
N THR A 435 -47.77 6.42 -46.91
CA THR A 435 -47.16 7.78 -47.01
C THR A 435 -46.61 8.31 -45.66
N ASP A 436 -47.06 7.87 -44.53
CA ASP A 436 -46.51 8.32 -43.18
C ASP A 436 -45.28 7.47 -42.71
N ARG A 437 -45.02 6.43 -43.45
CA ARG A 437 -44.00 5.39 -43.03
C ARG A 437 -42.56 5.80 -43.15
N ALA A 438 -42.22 6.63 -44.13
CA ALA A 438 -40.84 6.99 -44.40
C ALA A 438 -40.27 7.95 -43.29
N ILE A 439 -41.15 8.78 -42.73
CA ILE A 439 -40.78 9.77 -41.70
C ILE A 439 -40.62 9.10 -40.33
N GLU A 440 -41.54 8.22 -39.94
CA GLU A 440 -41.46 7.51 -38.64
C GLU A 440 -40.29 6.50 -38.58
N LEU A 441 -39.89 5.90 -39.71
CA LEU A 441 -38.73 5.02 -39.80
C LEU A 441 -37.39 5.80 -39.69
N THR A 442 -37.34 7.00 -40.22
CA THR A 442 -36.16 7.86 -40.13
C THR A 442 -35.99 8.40 -38.70
N GLU A 443 -37.09 8.82 -38.05
CA GLU A 443 -37.07 9.28 -36.65
C GLU A 443 -36.66 8.15 -35.65
N ALA A 444 -37.18 6.93 -35.87
CA ALA A 444 -36.86 5.79 -34.99
C ALA A 444 -35.42 5.27 -35.20
N THR A 445 -34.86 5.41 -36.43
CA THR A 445 -33.45 5.10 -36.69
C THR A 445 -32.53 6.18 -36.09
N ASP A 446 -32.92 7.43 -36.14
CA ASP A 446 -32.16 8.54 -35.53
C ASP A 446 -32.18 8.48 -34.00
N GLU A 447 -33.34 8.15 -33.36
CA GLU A 447 -33.41 7.89 -31.93
C GLU A 447 -32.53 6.72 -31.50
N LEU A 448 -32.56 5.59 -32.20
CA LEU A 448 -31.71 4.43 -31.93
C LEU A 448 -30.22 4.71 -32.15
N SER A 449 -29.89 5.58 -33.13
CA SER A 449 -28.52 6.04 -33.37
C SER A 449 -28.04 6.91 -32.19
N THR A 450 -28.91 7.80 -31.69
CA THR A 450 -28.60 8.68 -30.56
C THR A 450 -28.42 7.89 -29.27
N GLU A 451 -29.34 6.97 -28.95
CA GLU A 451 -29.20 6.08 -27.77
C GLU A 451 -27.98 5.18 -27.88
N SER A 452 -27.64 4.71 -29.09
CA SER A 452 -26.42 3.92 -29.33
C SER A 452 -25.16 4.76 -29.08
N GLN A 453 -25.17 6.03 -29.45
CA GLN A 453 -24.06 6.93 -29.20
C GLN A 453 -23.92 7.26 -27.70
N GLU A 454 -25.02 7.50 -26.99
CA GLU A 454 -25.00 7.71 -25.55
C GLU A 454 -24.45 6.50 -24.78
N ILE A 455 -24.81 5.29 -25.22
CA ILE A 455 -24.25 4.06 -24.64
C ILE A 455 -22.76 3.93 -24.96
N HIS A 456 -22.35 4.32 -26.15
CA HIS A 456 -20.93 4.29 -26.55
C HIS A 456 -20.12 5.27 -25.67
N ASP A 457 -20.59 6.48 -25.53
CA ASP A 457 -19.96 7.53 -24.71
C ASP A 457 -19.90 7.12 -23.23
N MET A 458 -20.94 6.44 -22.72
CA MET A 458 -20.97 5.91 -21.36
C MET A 458 -19.96 4.76 -21.16
N ILE A 459 -19.82 3.88 -22.15
CA ILE A 459 -18.81 2.80 -22.14
C ILE A 459 -17.38 3.40 -22.18
N GLU A 460 -17.16 4.42 -23.00
CA GLU A 460 -15.88 5.12 -23.11
C GLU A 460 -15.53 5.79 -21.78
N HIS A 461 -16.49 6.45 -21.14
CA HIS A 461 -16.32 7.08 -19.85
C HIS A 461 -16.03 6.05 -18.72
N ILE A 462 -16.72 4.91 -18.73
CA ILE A 462 -16.46 3.80 -17.79
C ILE A 462 -15.07 3.22 -18.04
N THR A 463 -14.66 3.08 -19.28
CA THR A 463 -13.33 2.55 -19.64
C THR A 463 -12.23 3.51 -19.19
N GLU A 464 -12.40 4.81 -19.38
CA GLU A 464 -11.48 5.85 -18.91
C GLU A 464 -11.40 5.88 -17.37
N HIS A 465 -12.53 5.65 -16.70
CA HIS A 465 -12.57 5.53 -15.24
C HIS A 465 -11.84 4.29 -14.72
N ILE A 466 -12.01 3.16 -15.40
CA ILE A 466 -11.30 1.91 -15.07
C ILE A 466 -9.79 2.11 -15.26
N GLU A 467 -9.36 2.79 -16.32
CA GLU A 467 -7.95 3.10 -16.59
C GLU A 467 -7.35 4.04 -15.50
N LYS A 468 -8.10 5.04 -15.06
CA LYS A 468 -7.67 5.93 -13.96
C LYS A 468 -7.57 5.21 -12.61
N CYS A 469 -8.48 4.28 -12.34
CA CYS A 469 -8.38 3.42 -11.14
C CYS A 469 -7.18 2.46 -11.19
N GLN A 470 -6.68 2.09 -12.39
CA GLN A 470 -5.49 1.25 -12.56
C GLN A 470 -4.20 1.91 -12.06
N LEU A 471 -4.11 3.24 -12.10
CA LEU A 471 -2.93 3.97 -11.65
C LEU A 471 -2.75 3.94 -10.12
N VAL A 472 -3.79 3.59 -9.35
CA VAL A 472 -3.79 3.60 -7.88
C VAL A 472 -3.57 2.22 -7.26
N TYR A 473 -3.76 1.11 -7.98
CA TYR A 473 -3.63 -0.25 -7.41
C TYR A 473 -2.76 -1.21 -8.25
N MET A 474 -1.66 -1.59 -7.67
CA MET A 474 -0.61 -2.63 -7.78
C MET A 474 -0.76 -3.80 -8.78
N ASP A 475 0.39 -4.19 -9.29
CA ASP A 475 0.83 -5.16 -10.31
C ASP A 475 0.11 -6.53 -10.45
N GLN A 476 -0.67 -6.97 -9.49
CA GLN A 476 -1.33 -8.29 -9.54
C GLN A 476 -2.71 -8.27 -10.20
N GLU A 477 -3.42 -7.14 -10.16
CA GLU A 477 -4.74 -6.96 -10.81
C GLU A 477 -4.64 -6.49 -12.26
N LYS A 478 -3.48 -5.99 -12.69
CA LYS A 478 -3.22 -5.47 -14.03
C LYS A 478 -3.51 -6.49 -15.16
N LYS A 479 -3.36 -7.78 -14.87
CA LYS A 479 -3.60 -8.86 -15.84
C LYS A 479 -5.09 -9.10 -16.09
N GLU A 480 -5.90 -9.10 -15.03
CA GLU A 480 -7.34 -9.34 -15.11
C GLU A 480 -8.09 -8.16 -15.74
N ILE A 481 -7.72 -6.93 -15.39
CA ILE A 481 -8.33 -5.72 -15.94
C ILE A 481 -7.96 -5.55 -17.43
N THR A 482 -6.76 -5.92 -17.83
CA THR A 482 -6.36 -5.93 -19.26
C THR A 482 -7.19 -6.95 -20.06
N GLU A 483 -7.58 -8.04 -19.44
CA GLU A 483 -8.43 -9.07 -20.05
C GLU A 483 -9.89 -8.61 -20.18
N ILE A 484 -10.41 -7.93 -19.18
CA ILE A 484 -11.75 -7.28 -19.20
C ILE A 484 -11.79 -6.18 -20.27
N SER A 485 -10.79 -5.33 -20.35
CA SER A 485 -10.66 -4.29 -21.39
C SER A 485 -10.61 -4.90 -22.80
N ARG A 486 -9.93 -6.03 -22.98
CA ARG A 486 -9.89 -6.76 -24.25
C ARG A 486 -11.26 -7.35 -24.62
N HIS A 487 -12.01 -7.85 -23.63
CA HIS A 487 -13.36 -8.36 -23.84
C HIS A 487 -14.35 -7.24 -24.16
N LEU A 488 -14.26 -6.08 -23.51
CA LEU A 488 -15.08 -4.89 -23.82
C LEU A 488 -14.83 -4.41 -25.26
N ASN A 489 -13.58 -4.30 -25.69
CA ASN A 489 -13.24 -3.95 -27.08
C ASN A 489 -13.72 -4.98 -28.11
N THR A 490 -13.82 -6.25 -27.71
CA THR A 490 -14.33 -7.31 -28.58
C THR A 490 -15.86 -7.23 -28.71
N LEU A 491 -16.54 -6.86 -27.62
CA LEU A 491 -17.99 -6.62 -27.60
C LEU A 491 -18.37 -5.39 -28.42
N ASP A 492 -17.62 -4.30 -28.31
CA ASP A 492 -17.80 -3.09 -29.10
C ASP A 492 -17.69 -3.37 -30.62
N LYS A 493 -16.66 -4.11 -31.03
CA LYS A 493 -16.50 -4.56 -32.42
C LYS A 493 -17.65 -5.46 -32.92
N LYS A 494 -18.20 -6.29 -32.05
CA LYS A 494 -19.36 -7.14 -32.38
C LYS A 494 -20.63 -6.30 -32.48
N MET A 495 -20.82 -5.30 -31.65
CA MET A 495 -21.93 -4.37 -31.70
C MET A 495 -21.89 -3.52 -32.97
N HIS A 496 -20.72 -3.02 -33.34
CA HIS A 496 -20.52 -2.30 -34.64
C HIS A 496 -20.89 -3.17 -35.85
N ARG A 497 -20.46 -4.44 -35.84
CA ARG A 497 -20.83 -5.39 -36.94
C ARG A 497 -22.33 -5.69 -36.96
N LEU A 498 -22.98 -5.75 -35.78
CA LEU A 498 -24.43 -5.93 -35.71
C LEU A 498 -25.19 -4.73 -36.27
N MET A 499 -24.74 -3.50 -35.98
CA MET A 499 -25.28 -2.26 -36.56
C MET A 499 -25.06 -2.17 -38.07
N GLU A 500 -23.87 -2.54 -38.53
CA GLU A 500 -23.56 -2.60 -39.98
C GLU A 500 -24.42 -3.63 -40.73
N ASN A 501 -24.68 -4.78 -40.11
CA ASN A 501 -25.56 -5.82 -40.67
C ASN A 501 -27.05 -5.41 -40.66
N LEU A 502 -27.47 -4.65 -39.64
CA LEU A 502 -28.81 -4.05 -39.58
C LEU A 502 -29.00 -3.02 -40.70
N GLY A 503 -28.00 -2.14 -40.92
CA GLY A 503 -28.04 -1.16 -42.02
C GLY A 503 -27.95 -1.78 -43.44
N LYS A 504 -27.43 -3.01 -43.56
CA LYS A 504 -27.44 -3.77 -44.80
C LYS A 504 -28.77 -4.48 -45.08
N LEU A 505 -29.48 -4.87 -44.01
CA LEU A 505 -30.82 -5.47 -44.14
C LEU A 505 -31.90 -4.44 -44.55
N GLU A 506 -31.70 -3.15 -44.21
CA GLU A 506 -32.58 -2.05 -44.66
C GLU A 506 -32.40 -1.67 -46.13
N LYS A 507 -31.29 -2.06 -46.77
CA LYS A 507 -31.01 -1.75 -48.19
C LYS A 507 -31.42 -2.86 -49.14
N THR A 508 -32.01 -3.95 -48.65
CA THR A 508 -32.39 -5.13 -49.46
C THR A 508 -33.89 -5.38 -49.54
N ASP A 509 -34.71 -4.52 -48.95
CA ASP A 509 -36.16 -4.41 -49.21
C ASP A 509 -36.44 -3.04 -49.83
#